data_eed90d5833b67dfabcc312bd855d183f
#
_entry.id   eed90d5833b67dfabcc312bd855d183f
#
_cell.length_a   1.000
_cell.length_b   1.000
_cell.length_c   1.000
_cell.angle_alpha   90.00
_cell.angle_beta   90.00
_cell.angle_gamma   90.00
#
_symmetry.space_group_name_H-M   'P 1'
#
loop_
_entity.id
_entity.type
_entity.pdbx_description
1 polymer ?
#
loop_
_entity_poly.entity_id
_entity_poly.type
_entity_poly.pdbx_seq_one_letter_code
_entity_poly.pdbx_strand_id
1 'polypeptide(L)'
;INDLLSSESNDFASTESDDNKPNVIFIMSESFSDFRVFNSLNISDDIYSGFDEVSKEGFMGHCIVPTFGGYTTRTEFELLTGLPTYAINTPSVPQNLLKKQYIIDSFPRYFKNLGYSTTYIHPFSKTFYDRETLYPEYSFDNLYFDDNMTVKSNNFRRYISDESVFNQIKSTLQSNNGPNYIFTTTMQNHQPYYEKTSEDSDQLTYYLNGIKETSNQLREFTNWLKNFDKEVILVFVGDHFPFFTPDDDVYGKLGVSDSNSNLIYTQKYIIWNNYDSSILNREDKTISAFYIPYV
;
A
#
# COMPACT_ATOMS: atom_id res chain seq x y z
N ILE A 1 26.26 -5.99 10.44
CA ILE A 1 24.81 -6.07 10.26
C ILE A 1 24.28 -7.36 10.93
N ASN A 2 24.88 -8.52 10.68
CA ASN A 2 24.46 -9.78 11.32
C ASN A 2 24.61 -9.78 12.84
N ASP A 3 25.61 -9.08 13.37
CA ASP A 3 25.84 -8.98 14.83
C ASP A 3 24.85 -8.04 15.54
N LEU A 4 24.26 -7.07 14.82
CA LEU A 4 23.21 -6.21 15.36
C LEU A 4 21.84 -6.91 15.41
N LEU A 5 21.57 -7.80 14.44
CA LEU A 5 20.33 -8.57 14.39
C LEU A 5 20.34 -9.77 15.36
N SER A 6 21.53 -10.31 15.71
CA SER A 6 21.64 -11.46 16.60
C SER A 6 21.56 -11.11 18.10
N SER A 7 21.74 -9.84 18.48
CA SER A 7 21.68 -9.41 19.88
C SER A 7 20.28 -9.06 20.38
N GLU A 8 19.33 -8.80 19.50
CA GLU A 8 17.94 -8.46 19.87
C GLU A 8 16.94 -9.61 19.68
N SER A 9 17.35 -10.72 19.04
CA SER A 9 16.43 -11.83 18.73
C SER A 9 16.04 -12.73 19.91
N ASN A 10 16.60 -12.51 21.10
CA ASN A 10 16.34 -13.38 22.26
C ASN A 10 15.34 -12.82 23.31
N ASP A 11 14.91 -11.56 23.21
CA ASP A 11 14.03 -10.97 24.21
C ASP A 11 12.54 -10.81 23.77
N PHE A 12 12.20 -11.16 22.53
CA PHE A 12 10.81 -11.09 22.03
C PHE A 12 10.06 -12.41 21.95
N ALA A 13 10.58 -13.48 22.54
CA ALA A 13 9.81 -14.69 22.73
C ALA A 13 8.92 -14.54 24.00
N SER A 14 8.05 -13.52 24.03
CA SER A 14 6.96 -13.49 25.01
C SER A 14 5.93 -14.53 24.60
N THR A 15 5.63 -15.44 25.52
CA THR A 15 4.55 -16.42 25.45
C THR A 15 3.19 -15.73 25.60
N GLU A 16 2.90 -14.72 24.76
CA GLU A 16 1.55 -14.19 24.66
C GLU A 16 0.70 -15.21 23.90
N SER A 17 -0.49 -15.49 24.42
CA SER A 17 -1.47 -16.34 23.75
C SER A 17 -1.79 -15.76 22.38
N ASP A 18 -1.99 -16.62 21.37
CA ASP A 18 -2.33 -16.18 20.01
C ASP A 18 -3.57 -15.27 19.93
N ASP A 19 -4.42 -15.30 20.97
CA ASP A 19 -5.64 -14.47 21.08
C ASP A 19 -5.37 -12.97 21.27
N ASN A 20 -4.14 -12.55 21.61
CA ASN A 20 -3.79 -11.14 21.89
C ASN A 20 -2.96 -10.46 20.77
N LYS A 21 -2.72 -11.14 19.65
CA LYS A 21 -1.94 -10.56 18.56
C LYS A 21 -2.87 -9.81 17.57
N PRO A 22 -2.63 -8.51 17.30
CA PRO A 22 -3.46 -7.79 16.33
C PRO A 22 -3.28 -8.33 14.91
N ASN A 23 -4.32 -8.25 14.08
CA ASN A 23 -4.17 -8.42 12.65
C ASN A 23 -3.41 -7.23 12.08
N VAL A 24 -2.53 -7.46 11.11
CA VAL A 24 -1.74 -6.42 10.46
C VAL A 24 -2.09 -6.37 8.98
N ILE A 25 -2.56 -5.23 8.51
CA ILE A 25 -2.98 -5.01 7.13
C ILE A 25 -2.14 -3.89 6.52
N PHE A 26 -1.44 -4.20 5.44
CA PHE A 26 -0.78 -3.21 4.58
C PHE A 26 -1.56 -3.04 3.28
N ILE A 27 -2.01 -1.84 2.99
CA ILE A 27 -2.61 -1.44 1.72
C ILE A 27 -1.65 -0.48 1.03
N MET A 28 -0.94 -0.98 0.02
CA MET A 28 -0.22 -0.15 -0.93
C MET A 28 -1.16 0.18 -2.07
N SER A 29 -1.62 1.42 -2.12
CA SER A 29 -2.64 1.88 -3.06
C SER A 29 -2.00 2.41 -4.34
N GLU A 30 -2.34 1.79 -5.46
CA GLU A 30 -1.85 2.16 -6.80
C GLU A 30 -2.07 3.64 -7.07
N SER A 31 -0.98 4.34 -7.33
CA SER A 31 -0.92 5.76 -7.71
C SER A 31 -1.67 6.72 -6.76
N PHE A 32 -1.98 6.34 -5.52
CA PHE A 32 -2.70 7.21 -4.57
C PHE A 32 -1.78 8.31 -4.07
N SER A 33 -1.94 9.53 -4.59
CA SER A 33 -1.10 10.68 -4.27
C SER A 33 -1.95 11.92 -3.95
N ASP A 34 -1.49 12.73 -3.00
CA ASP A 34 -2.20 13.95 -2.61
C ASP A 34 -1.75 15.15 -3.47
N PHE A 35 -2.54 15.48 -4.46
CA PHE A 35 -2.28 16.59 -5.40
C PHE A 35 -2.46 17.98 -4.77
N ARG A 36 -2.94 18.08 -3.54
CA ARG A 36 -3.04 19.37 -2.82
C ARG A 36 -1.65 19.95 -2.48
N VAL A 37 -0.57 19.18 -2.65
CA VAL A 37 0.80 19.70 -2.56
C VAL A 37 1.14 20.71 -3.66
N PHE A 38 0.37 20.73 -4.75
CA PHE A 38 0.53 21.69 -5.84
C PHE A 38 -0.39 22.89 -5.64
N ASN A 39 0.17 24.00 -5.16
CA ASN A 39 -0.58 25.23 -4.84
C ASN A 39 -1.29 25.88 -6.04
N SER A 40 -0.94 25.48 -7.28
CA SER A 40 -1.57 25.94 -8.51
C SER A 40 -2.93 25.30 -8.78
N LEU A 41 -3.29 24.24 -8.08
CA LEU A 41 -4.57 23.53 -8.19
C LEU A 41 -5.53 23.94 -7.07
N ASN A 42 -6.75 24.21 -7.45
CA ASN A 42 -7.86 24.28 -6.49
C ASN A 42 -8.58 22.92 -6.49
N ILE A 43 -8.05 21.98 -5.72
CA ILE A 43 -8.64 20.64 -5.58
C ILE A 43 -9.79 20.70 -4.61
N SER A 44 -10.93 20.14 -5.00
CA SER A 44 -12.11 20.05 -4.12
C SER A 44 -11.81 19.16 -2.92
N ASP A 45 -12.17 19.60 -1.72
CA ASP A 45 -11.96 18.89 -0.45
C ASP A 45 -12.62 17.49 -0.42
N ASP A 46 -13.67 17.31 -1.22
CA ASP A 46 -14.41 16.05 -1.27
C ASP A 46 -13.62 14.88 -1.90
N ILE A 47 -12.55 15.18 -2.67
CA ILE A 47 -11.69 14.16 -3.30
C ILE A 47 -10.95 13.34 -2.23
N TYR A 48 -10.45 13.99 -1.22
CA TYR A 48 -9.68 13.33 -0.16
C TYR A 48 -10.45 13.19 1.16
N SER A 49 -11.76 13.51 1.19
CA SER A 49 -12.53 13.58 2.43
C SER A 49 -12.46 12.30 3.27
N GLY A 50 -12.61 11.13 2.65
CA GLY A 50 -12.52 9.85 3.36
C GLY A 50 -11.12 9.57 3.89
N PHE A 51 -10.08 9.84 3.09
CA PHE A 51 -8.69 9.74 3.54
C PHE A 51 -8.39 10.69 4.71
N ASP A 52 -8.88 11.93 4.64
CA ASP A 52 -8.71 12.93 5.69
C ASP A 52 -9.44 12.56 6.99
N GLU A 53 -10.62 11.93 6.90
CA GLU A 53 -11.32 11.40 8.07
C GLU A 53 -10.51 10.29 8.75
N VAL A 54 -10.02 9.31 7.98
CA VAL A 54 -9.20 8.23 8.51
C VAL A 54 -7.88 8.75 9.09
N SER A 55 -7.24 9.74 8.44
CA SER A 55 -6.00 10.32 8.92
C SER A 55 -6.14 11.05 10.26
N LYS A 56 -7.32 11.61 10.57
CA LYS A 56 -7.60 12.23 11.87
C LYS A 56 -7.79 11.24 13.00
N GLU A 57 -8.15 10.01 12.67
CA GLU A 57 -8.34 8.91 13.62
C GLU A 57 -7.08 8.06 13.80
N GLY A 58 -6.05 8.29 12.97
CA GLY A 58 -4.79 7.57 12.96
C GLY A 58 -3.59 8.52 13.00
N PHE A 59 -2.40 7.93 12.87
CA PHE A 59 -1.17 8.67 12.62
C PHE A 59 -0.97 8.85 11.11
N MET A 60 -0.82 10.08 10.65
CA MET A 60 -0.49 10.40 9.26
C MET A 60 0.94 10.95 9.20
N GLY A 61 1.76 10.33 8.37
CA GLY A 61 3.14 10.76 8.09
C GLY A 61 3.42 10.91 6.60
N HIS A 62 4.65 11.34 6.30
CA HIS A 62 5.14 11.47 4.94
C HIS A 62 6.28 10.50 4.68
N CYS A 63 6.34 9.94 3.47
CA CYS A 63 7.44 9.08 3.07
C CYS A 63 7.94 9.39 1.67
N ILE A 64 9.24 9.14 1.46
CA ILE A 64 9.86 9.19 0.12
C ILE A 64 9.78 7.79 -0.46
N VAL A 65 9.18 7.68 -1.65
CA VAL A 65 9.11 6.43 -2.42
C VAL A 65 10.20 6.38 -3.50
N PRO A 66 10.67 5.18 -3.88
CA PRO A 66 11.83 5.03 -4.78
C PRO A 66 11.50 5.23 -6.26
N THR A 67 10.25 5.56 -6.60
CA THR A 67 9.81 5.57 -8.00
C THR A 67 8.74 6.62 -8.25
N PHE A 68 8.59 6.96 -9.55
CA PHE A 68 7.58 7.89 -10.08
C PHE A 68 6.94 7.29 -11.33
N GLY A 69 5.63 7.38 -11.43
CA GLY A 69 4.87 7.06 -12.66
C GLY A 69 4.86 5.59 -13.05
N GLY A 70 5.21 4.69 -12.13
CA GLY A 70 5.27 3.25 -12.36
C GLY A 70 6.36 2.55 -11.55
N TYR A 71 6.67 1.31 -11.94
CA TYR A 71 7.60 0.44 -11.18
C TYR A 71 7.15 0.20 -9.73
N THR A 72 5.88 0.03 -9.53
CA THR A 72 5.19 -0.32 -8.28
C THR A 72 5.97 -1.31 -7.42
N THR A 73 6.60 -2.31 -8.07
CA THR A 73 7.41 -3.34 -7.41
C THR A 73 8.62 -2.81 -6.63
N ARG A 74 9.10 -1.58 -6.90
CA ARG A 74 10.18 -0.98 -6.12
C ARG A 74 9.69 -0.55 -4.74
N THR A 75 8.58 0.18 -4.68
CA THR A 75 7.96 0.56 -3.40
C THR A 75 7.48 -0.68 -2.64
N GLU A 76 6.88 -1.63 -3.36
CA GLU A 76 6.45 -2.90 -2.81
C GLU A 76 7.61 -3.69 -2.16
N PHE A 77 8.78 -3.75 -2.84
CA PHE A 77 9.98 -4.37 -2.29
C PHE A 77 10.43 -3.68 -1.00
N GLU A 78 10.47 -2.35 -0.97
CA GLU A 78 10.87 -1.58 0.21
C GLU A 78 9.93 -1.84 1.40
N LEU A 79 8.62 -1.88 1.16
CA LEU A 79 7.63 -2.16 2.20
C LEU A 79 7.65 -3.63 2.66
N LEU A 80 7.97 -4.58 1.78
CA LEU A 80 8.02 -6.00 2.13
C LEU A 80 9.30 -6.41 2.85
N THR A 81 10.41 -5.70 2.62
CA THR A 81 11.73 -6.11 3.12
C THR A 81 12.38 -5.14 4.09
N GLY A 82 11.93 -3.89 4.14
CA GLY A 82 12.62 -2.83 4.87
C GLY A 82 13.99 -2.46 4.29
N LEU A 83 14.27 -2.82 3.03
CA LEU A 83 15.54 -2.56 2.36
C LEU A 83 15.37 -1.51 1.25
N PRO A 84 16.27 -0.52 1.16
CA PRO A 84 16.20 0.49 0.11
C PRO A 84 16.58 -0.09 -1.25
N THR A 85 15.73 0.09 -2.26
CA THR A 85 15.98 -0.41 -3.62
C THR A 85 17.23 0.15 -4.27
N TYR A 86 17.60 1.40 -3.96
CA TYR A 86 18.80 2.01 -4.53
C TYR A 86 20.11 1.32 -4.06
N ALA A 87 20.10 0.67 -2.88
CA ALA A 87 21.26 0.00 -2.34
C ALA A 87 21.56 -1.34 -3.02
N ILE A 88 20.61 -1.92 -3.73
CA ILE A 88 20.76 -3.24 -4.36
C ILE A 88 21.11 -3.17 -5.85
N ASN A 89 21.27 -1.96 -6.42
CA ASN A 89 21.65 -1.73 -7.82
C ASN A 89 20.97 -2.71 -8.80
N THR A 90 19.64 -2.90 -8.62
CA THR A 90 18.87 -3.83 -9.45
C THR A 90 18.00 -3.07 -10.43
N PRO A 91 17.65 -3.70 -11.56
CA PRO A 91 16.71 -3.15 -12.51
C PRO A 91 15.30 -2.98 -11.90
N SER A 92 14.32 -2.68 -12.73
CA SER A 92 12.95 -2.28 -12.37
C SER A 92 12.19 -3.24 -11.44
N VAL A 93 12.57 -4.52 -11.38
CA VAL A 93 11.91 -5.55 -10.56
C VAL A 93 12.88 -6.14 -9.55
N PRO A 94 13.01 -5.53 -8.33
CA PRO A 94 13.93 -6.00 -7.29
C PRO A 94 13.66 -7.46 -6.87
N GLN A 95 12.40 -7.89 -6.89
CA GLN A 95 11.96 -9.24 -6.56
C GLN A 95 12.64 -10.32 -7.43
N ASN A 96 13.17 -9.98 -8.61
CA ASN A 96 13.96 -10.91 -9.40
C ASN A 96 15.23 -11.43 -8.71
N LEU A 97 15.66 -10.80 -7.60
CA LEU A 97 16.72 -11.36 -6.76
C LEU A 97 16.31 -12.70 -6.17
N LEU A 98 15.03 -12.91 -5.88
CA LEU A 98 14.48 -14.18 -5.38
C LEU A 98 14.69 -15.32 -6.39
N LYS A 99 14.64 -15.04 -7.69
CA LYS A 99 14.96 -16.03 -8.75
C LYS A 99 16.38 -16.57 -8.68
N LYS A 100 17.30 -15.84 -8.07
CA LYS A 100 18.69 -16.23 -7.88
C LYS A 100 18.90 -17.01 -6.59
N GLN A 101 17.82 -17.45 -5.95
CA GLN A 101 17.83 -18.19 -4.68
C GLN A 101 18.46 -17.40 -3.52
N TYR A 102 18.46 -16.07 -3.58
CA TYR A 102 18.76 -15.26 -2.42
C TYR A 102 17.58 -15.32 -1.45
N ILE A 103 17.84 -15.80 -0.25
CA ILE A 103 16.88 -15.66 0.85
C ILE A 103 16.95 -14.21 1.28
N ILE A 104 15.85 -13.49 1.09
CA ILE A 104 15.71 -12.11 1.56
C ILE A 104 14.79 -12.13 2.77
N ASP A 105 15.26 -11.58 3.87
CA ASP A 105 14.40 -11.35 5.02
C ASP A 105 13.26 -10.42 4.63
N SER A 106 12.07 -10.75 5.10
CA SER A 106 10.86 -10.02 4.74
C SER A 106 9.86 -10.00 5.89
N PHE A 107 9.02 -8.99 5.93
CA PHE A 107 7.97 -8.90 6.95
C PHE A 107 6.97 -10.07 6.88
N PRO A 108 6.51 -10.55 5.71
CA PRO A 108 5.69 -11.76 5.67
C PRO A 108 6.36 -12.95 6.35
N ARG A 109 7.66 -13.16 6.11
CA ARG A 109 8.43 -14.25 6.76
C ARG A 109 8.52 -14.05 8.27
N TYR A 110 8.79 -12.83 8.71
CA TYR A 110 8.85 -12.48 10.12
C TYR A 110 7.50 -12.78 10.82
N PHE A 111 6.39 -12.28 10.27
CA PHE A 111 5.06 -12.52 10.82
C PHE A 111 4.66 -13.99 10.78
N LYS A 112 5.01 -14.72 9.69
CA LYS A 112 4.81 -16.18 9.63
C LYS A 112 5.52 -16.91 10.75
N ASN A 113 6.76 -16.54 11.06
CA ASN A 113 7.52 -17.13 12.16
C ASN A 113 6.91 -16.80 13.54
N LEU A 114 6.13 -15.73 13.64
CA LEU A 114 5.33 -15.38 14.83
C LEU A 114 3.96 -16.08 14.87
N GLY A 115 3.64 -16.97 13.92
CA GLY A 115 2.39 -17.71 13.88
C GLY A 115 1.24 -17.03 13.13
N TYR A 116 1.50 -15.93 12.40
CA TYR A 116 0.49 -15.30 11.55
C TYR A 116 0.24 -16.11 10.28
N SER A 117 -1.02 -16.12 9.82
CA SER A 117 -1.35 -16.47 8.45
C SER A 117 -0.99 -15.30 7.53
N THR A 118 -0.20 -15.55 6.50
CA THR A 118 0.31 -14.52 5.61
C THR A 118 -0.39 -14.54 4.25
N THR A 119 -0.97 -13.41 3.86
CA THR A 119 -1.78 -13.30 2.65
C THR A 119 -1.33 -12.11 1.80
N TYR A 120 -1.16 -12.34 0.50
CA TYR A 120 -0.96 -11.31 -0.50
C TYR A 120 -2.18 -11.19 -1.41
N ILE A 121 -2.62 -9.96 -1.70
CA ILE A 121 -3.76 -9.68 -2.57
C ILE A 121 -3.34 -8.68 -3.65
N HIS A 122 -3.54 -9.04 -4.93
CA HIS A 122 -3.33 -8.15 -6.06
C HIS A 122 -4.41 -8.38 -7.12
N PRO A 123 -5.34 -7.42 -7.34
CA PRO A 123 -6.53 -7.62 -8.18
C PRO A 123 -6.20 -7.51 -9.68
N PHE A 124 -5.15 -8.16 -10.12
CA PHE A 124 -4.67 -8.19 -11.50
C PHE A 124 -3.96 -9.50 -11.80
N SER A 125 -3.48 -9.65 -13.05
CA SER A 125 -2.82 -10.88 -13.52
C SER A 125 -1.66 -11.29 -12.61
N LYS A 126 -1.69 -12.53 -12.15
CA LYS A 126 -0.64 -13.17 -11.35
C LYS A 126 0.72 -13.20 -12.03
N THR A 127 0.75 -13.18 -13.37
CA THR A 127 1.99 -13.16 -14.16
C THR A 127 2.60 -11.74 -14.27
N PHE A 128 1.84 -10.70 -13.89
CA PHE A 128 2.34 -9.34 -13.89
C PHE A 128 3.44 -9.18 -12.84
N TYR A 129 4.66 -8.82 -13.28
CA TYR A 129 5.89 -8.87 -12.49
C TYR A 129 6.23 -10.26 -11.91
N ASP A 130 5.66 -11.35 -12.50
CA ASP A 130 5.92 -12.73 -12.09
C ASP A 130 5.59 -13.01 -10.61
N ARG A 131 4.52 -12.37 -10.10
CA ARG A 131 4.15 -12.42 -8.68
C ARG A 131 3.79 -13.83 -8.21
N GLU A 132 3.09 -14.63 -9.04
CA GLU A 132 2.72 -16.00 -8.66
C GLU A 132 3.95 -16.89 -8.35
N THR A 133 5.09 -16.62 -9.02
CA THR A 133 6.34 -17.35 -8.82
C THR A 133 7.19 -16.77 -7.69
N LEU A 134 7.23 -15.42 -7.56
CA LEU A 134 8.17 -14.75 -6.67
C LEU A 134 7.64 -14.54 -5.24
N TYR A 135 6.34 -14.36 -5.06
CA TYR A 135 5.79 -13.96 -3.77
C TYR A 135 5.70 -15.09 -2.74
N PRO A 136 5.60 -16.38 -3.13
CA PRO A 136 5.82 -17.48 -2.19
C PRO A 136 7.19 -17.43 -1.49
N GLU A 137 8.22 -16.90 -2.17
CA GLU A 137 9.58 -16.77 -1.61
C GLU A 137 9.67 -15.73 -0.49
N TYR A 138 8.74 -14.76 -0.45
CA TYR A 138 8.56 -13.87 0.71
C TYR A 138 7.87 -14.55 1.90
N SER A 139 7.42 -15.80 1.73
CA SER A 139 6.68 -16.59 2.72
C SER A 139 5.21 -16.22 2.89
N PHE A 140 4.57 -15.74 1.84
CA PHE A 140 3.11 -15.68 1.81
C PHE A 140 2.50 -17.08 1.67
N ASP A 141 1.53 -17.40 2.54
CA ASP A 141 0.79 -18.67 2.52
C ASP A 141 -0.32 -18.67 1.47
N ASN A 142 -0.97 -17.50 1.29
CA ASN A 142 -2.10 -17.32 0.40
C ASN A 142 -1.82 -16.20 -0.59
N LEU A 143 -2.14 -16.44 -1.86
CA LEU A 143 -2.03 -15.45 -2.94
C LEU A 143 -3.37 -15.32 -3.63
N TYR A 144 -3.95 -14.11 -3.63
CA TYR A 144 -5.17 -13.79 -4.35
C TYR A 144 -4.89 -12.82 -5.49
N PHE A 145 -5.29 -13.22 -6.70
CA PHE A 145 -5.18 -12.46 -7.93
C PHE A 145 -6.58 -12.30 -8.57
N ASP A 146 -6.67 -11.63 -9.70
CA ASP A 146 -7.94 -11.41 -10.41
C ASP A 146 -8.72 -12.70 -10.73
N ASP A 147 -8.03 -13.81 -10.94
CA ASP A 147 -8.60 -15.10 -11.32
C ASP A 147 -9.02 -16.00 -10.14
N ASN A 148 -8.63 -15.66 -8.91
CA ASN A 148 -8.89 -16.51 -7.74
C ASN A 148 -9.38 -15.79 -6.47
N MET A 149 -9.78 -14.51 -6.56
CA MET A 149 -10.46 -13.84 -5.46
C MET A 149 -11.72 -14.60 -5.03
N THR A 150 -11.93 -14.73 -3.73
CA THR A 150 -13.03 -15.50 -3.16
C THR A 150 -14.33 -14.70 -3.03
N VAL A 151 -14.27 -13.40 -3.20
CA VAL A 151 -15.42 -12.49 -3.18
C VAL A 151 -15.80 -12.10 -4.60
N LYS A 152 -17.08 -11.69 -4.78
CA LYS A 152 -17.49 -11.13 -6.06
C LYS A 152 -16.75 -9.83 -6.32
N SER A 153 -16.01 -9.79 -7.43
CA SER A 153 -15.27 -8.61 -7.86
C SER A 153 -16.13 -7.74 -8.78
N ASN A 154 -16.14 -6.44 -8.53
CA ASN A 154 -16.70 -5.43 -9.40
C ASN A 154 -15.56 -4.57 -9.94
N ASN A 155 -15.71 -4.07 -11.16
CA ASN A 155 -14.74 -3.14 -11.73
C ASN A 155 -15.15 -1.70 -11.43
N PHE A 156 -14.14 -0.89 -11.14
CA PHE A 156 -14.22 0.54 -11.31
C PHE A 156 -13.47 0.87 -12.61
N ARG A 157 -14.23 1.23 -13.63
CA ARG A 157 -13.69 1.42 -14.98
C ARG A 157 -13.01 0.13 -15.48
N ARG A 158 -11.70 0.16 -15.75
CA ARG A 158 -10.93 -0.95 -16.35
C ARG A 158 -10.54 -2.04 -15.38
N TYR A 159 -10.34 -1.68 -14.12
CA TYR A 159 -9.71 -2.54 -13.12
C TYR A 159 -10.69 -2.96 -12.04
N ILE A 160 -10.39 -4.05 -11.37
CA ILE A 160 -11.13 -4.45 -10.17
C ILE A 160 -11.02 -3.32 -9.14
N SER A 161 -12.16 -2.96 -8.56
CA SER A 161 -12.29 -1.83 -7.64
C SER A 161 -11.58 -2.07 -6.30
N ASP A 162 -11.16 -1.00 -5.65
CA ASP A 162 -10.62 -1.05 -4.29
C ASP A 162 -11.66 -1.57 -3.29
N GLU A 163 -12.96 -1.30 -3.51
CA GLU A 163 -14.05 -1.92 -2.76
C GLU A 163 -13.97 -3.45 -2.79
N SER A 164 -13.78 -4.04 -3.97
CA SER A 164 -13.67 -5.50 -4.12
C SER A 164 -12.44 -6.04 -3.39
N VAL A 165 -11.32 -5.32 -3.44
CA VAL A 165 -10.10 -5.67 -2.71
C VAL A 165 -10.31 -5.62 -1.21
N PHE A 166 -10.95 -4.56 -0.69
CA PHE A 166 -11.25 -4.44 0.74
C PHE A 166 -12.25 -5.50 1.20
N ASN A 167 -13.19 -5.89 0.35
CA ASN A 167 -14.08 -7.02 0.63
C ASN A 167 -13.32 -8.36 0.67
N GLN A 168 -12.28 -8.55 -0.16
CA GLN A 168 -11.40 -9.71 -0.06
C GLN A 168 -10.62 -9.72 1.26
N ILE A 169 -10.12 -8.56 1.72
CA ILE A 169 -9.46 -8.44 3.03
C ILE A 169 -10.45 -8.82 4.16
N LYS A 170 -11.68 -8.28 4.14
CA LYS A 170 -12.73 -8.62 5.13
C LYS A 170 -12.99 -10.12 5.15
N SER A 171 -13.14 -10.75 3.99
CA SER A 171 -13.38 -12.20 3.87
C SER A 171 -12.19 -12.99 4.46
N THR A 172 -10.96 -12.56 4.20
CA THR A 172 -9.74 -13.19 4.75
C THR A 172 -9.71 -13.10 6.27
N LEU A 173 -9.99 -11.92 6.84
CA LEU A 173 -10.06 -11.71 8.29
C LEU A 173 -11.14 -12.56 8.97
N GLN A 174 -12.29 -12.73 8.33
CA GLN A 174 -13.44 -13.50 8.86
C GLN A 174 -13.23 -15.01 8.74
N SER A 175 -12.46 -15.46 7.76
CA SER A 175 -12.26 -16.90 7.52
C SER A 175 -11.16 -17.53 8.38
N ASN A 176 -10.33 -16.72 9.03
CA ASN A 176 -9.21 -17.17 9.84
C ASN A 176 -9.37 -16.75 11.31
N ASN A 177 -9.27 -17.71 12.22
CA ASN A 177 -9.36 -17.46 13.68
C ASN A 177 -8.05 -16.94 14.29
N GLY A 178 -6.91 -17.20 13.69
CA GLY A 178 -5.61 -16.70 14.15
C GLY A 178 -5.30 -15.29 13.66
N PRO A 179 -4.15 -14.72 14.05
CA PRO A 179 -3.70 -13.43 13.57
C PRO A 179 -3.33 -13.49 12.09
N ASN A 180 -3.63 -12.42 11.37
CA ASN A 180 -3.36 -12.29 9.94
C ASN A 180 -2.35 -11.18 9.68
N TYR A 181 -1.39 -11.44 8.79
CA TYR A 181 -0.61 -10.43 8.09
C TYR A 181 -1.07 -10.39 6.63
N ILE A 182 -1.68 -9.28 6.22
CA ILE A 182 -2.21 -9.11 4.87
C ILE A 182 -1.47 -7.96 4.20
N PHE A 183 -0.86 -8.22 3.04
CA PHE A 183 -0.29 -7.18 2.20
C PHE A 183 -1.06 -7.11 0.88
N THR A 184 -1.46 -5.91 0.51
CA THR A 184 -2.27 -5.67 -0.68
C THR A 184 -1.63 -4.62 -1.56
N THR A 185 -1.52 -4.90 -2.87
CA THR A 185 -1.21 -3.91 -3.90
C THR A 185 -2.44 -3.73 -4.77
N THR A 186 -3.10 -2.56 -4.70
CA THR A 186 -4.32 -2.32 -5.48
C THR A 186 -4.03 -2.06 -6.96
N MET A 187 -5.06 -1.88 -7.78
CA MET A 187 -4.92 -1.66 -9.23
C MET A 187 -5.88 -0.61 -9.80
N GLN A 188 -6.90 -0.19 -9.04
CA GLN A 188 -8.00 0.66 -9.51
C GLN A 188 -7.52 1.93 -10.22
N ASN A 189 -6.51 2.60 -9.66
CA ASN A 189 -5.99 3.88 -10.15
C ASN A 189 -4.80 3.75 -11.11
N HIS A 190 -4.57 2.55 -11.67
CA HIS A 190 -3.51 2.37 -12.67
C HIS A 190 -3.86 3.05 -13.99
N GLN A 191 -2.87 3.64 -14.63
CA GLN A 191 -3.02 4.25 -15.97
C GLN A 191 -3.55 3.23 -17.02
N PRO A 192 -4.11 3.67 -18.14
CA PRO A 192 -4.21 5.04 -18.65
C PRO A 192 -5.39 5.80 -18.03
N TYR A 193 -5.21 7.11 -17.84
CA TYR A 193 -6.21 7.99 -17.23
C TYR A 193 -7.13 8.61 -18.29
N TYR A 194 -7.70 7.78 -19.14
CA TYR A 194 -8.74 8.17 -20.10
C TYR A 194 -9.54 6.95 -20.57
N GLU A 195 -10.76 7.18 -20.92
CA GLU A 195 -11.60 6.24 -21.69
C GLU A 195 -12.28 7.00 -22.82
N LYS A 196 -12.43 6.34 -23.99
CA LYS A 196 -13.05 6.97 -25.17
C LYS A 196 -14.48 7.45 -24.94
N THR A 197 -15.16 6.91 -23.95
CA THR A 197 -16.55 7.21 -23.58
C THR A 197 -16.66 8.00 -22.27
N SER A 198 -15.53 8.42 -21.67
CA SER A 198 -15.53 9.19 -20.44
C SER A 198 -15.98 10.62 -20.69
N GLU A 199 -16.82 11.16 -19.78
CA GLU A 199 -17.19 12.58 -19.74
C GLU A 199 -16.10 13.43 -19.06
N ASP A 200 -15.05 12.80 -18.52
CA ASP A 200 -13.93 13.49 -17.88
C ASP A 200 -13.16 14.30 -18.92
N SER A 201 -12.93 15.56 -18.61
CA SER A 201 -12.42 16.54 -19.57
C SER A 201 -10.92 16.37 -19.87
N ASP A 202 -10.17 15.74 -18.96
CA ASP A 202 -8.71 15.57 -19.04
C ASP A 202 -8.23 14.42 -18.13
N GLN A 203 -6.96 14.04 -18.29
CA GLN A 203 -6.35 12.93 -17.53
C GLN A 203 -6.33 13.18 -16.01
N LEU A 204 -6.11 14.43 -15.59
CA LEU A 204 -6.05 14.79 -14.17
C LEU A 204 -7.43 14.62 -13.53
N THR A 205 -8.48 15.12 -14.16
CA THR A 205 -9.86 14.95 -13.68
C THR A 205 -10.25 13.47 -13.58
N TYR A 206 -9.92 12.69 -14.62
CA TYR A 206 -10.15 11.25 -14.63
C TYR A 206 -9.43 10.56 -13.45
N TYR A 207 -8.17 10.89 -13.23
CA TYR A 207 -7.37 10.36 -12.13
C TYR A 207 -7.97 10.75 -10.77
N LEU A 208 -8.26 12.04 -10.55
CA LEU A 208 -8.78 12.55 -9.26
C LEU A 208 -10.14 11.92 -8.90
N ASN A 209 -10.98 11.62 -9.87
CA ASN A 209 -12.23 10.88 -9.63
C ASN A 209 -11.96 9.44 -9.13
N GLY A 210 -10.89 8.80 -9.61
CA GLY A 210 -10.44 7.50 -9.08
C GLY A 210 -9.93 7.59 -7.64
N ILE A 211 -9.16 8.64 -7.34
CA ILE A 211 -8.66 8.92 -5.98
C ILE A 211 -9.80 9.19 -5.01
N LYS A 212 -10.83 9.95 -5.43
CA LYS A 212 -12.03 10.19 -4.64
C LYS A 212 -12.73 8.87 -4.25
N GLU A 213 -12.85 7.97 -5.23
CA GLU A 213 -13.46 6.67 -4.97
C GLU A 213 -12.65 5.85 -3.96
N THR A 214 -11.33 5.72 -4.16
CA THR A 214 -10.43 5.06 -3.20
C THR A 214 -10.52 5.67 -1.80
N SER A 215 -10.54 7.01 -1.72
CA SER A 215 -10.67 7.76 -0.46
C SER A 215 -11.96 7.39 0.29
N ASN A 216 -13.09 7.32 -0.43
CA ASN A 216 -14.38 6.92 0.14
C ASN A 216 -14.36 5.45 0.59
N GLN A 217 -13.82 4.56 -0.23
CA GLN A 217 -13.74 3.14 0.08
C GLN A 217 -12.84 2.87 1.30
N LEU A 218 -11.75 3.61 1.46
CA LEU A 218 -10.90 3.53 2.65
C LEU A 218 -11.68 3.88 3.92
N ARG A 219 -12.48 4.96 3.90
CA ARG A 219 -13.36 5.33 5.02
C ARG A 219 -14.38 4.23 5.34
N GLU A 220 -15.07 3.70 4.33
CA GLU A 220 -16.05 2.62 4.52
C GLU A 220 -15.37 1.35 5.09
N PHE A 221 -14.16 1.06 4.65
CA PHE A 221 -13.38 -0.07 5.16
C PHE A 221 -12.99 0.13 6.64
N THR A 222 -12.48 1.29 7.00
CA THR A 222 -12.13 1.59 8.40
C THR A 222 -13.36 1.63 9.30
N ASN A 223 -14.51 2.13 8.82
CA ASN A 223 -15.77 2.06 9.54
C ASN A 223 -16.22 0.61 9.81
N TRP A 224 -15.98 -0.30 8.88
CA TRP A 224 -16.20 -1.72 9.10
C TRP A 224 -15.21 -2.28 10.14
N LEU A 225 -13.91 -1.94 10.04
CA LEU A 225 -12.88 -2.38 10.99
C LEU A 225 -13.16 -1.92 12.42
N LYS A 226 -13.74 -0.73 12.64
CA LYS A 226 -14.16 -0.26 13.98
C LYS A 226 -15.14 -1.19 14.68
N ASN A 227 -15.93 -1.95 13.91
CA ASN A 227 -16.91 -2.89 14.43
C ASN A 227 -16.41 -4.35 14.32
N PHE A 228 -15.18 -4.58 13.90
CA PHE A 228 -14.58 -5.90 13.87
C PHE A 228 -14.14 -6.29 15.28
N ASP A 229 -14.41 -7.53 15.69
CA ASP A 229 -14.24 -8.02 17.06
C ASP A 229 -12.80 -8.32 17.47
N LYS A 230 -11.85 -8.20 16.54
CA LYS A 230 -10.43 -8.42 16.79
C LYS A 230 -9.62 -7.15 16.55
N GLU A 231 -8.50 -7.06 17.26
CA GLU A 231 -7.57 -5.94 17.07
C GLU A 231 -6.96 -5.93 15.67
N VAL A 232 -6.87 -4.74 15.06
CA VAL A 232 -6.34 -4.52 13.72
C VAL A 232 -5.44 -3.30 13.70
N ILE A 233 -4.27 -3.46 13.10
CA ILE A 233 -3.40 -2.36 12.65
C ILE A 233 -3.52 -2.28 11.14
N LEU A 234 -3.86 -1.09 10.62
CA LEU A 234 -3.95 -0.79 9.20
C LEU A 234 -2.88 0.22 8.81
N VAL A 235 -2.08 -0.12 7.82
CA VAL A 235 -1.16 0.79 7.13
C VAL A 235 -1.69 1.04 5.72
N PHE A 236 -1.87 2.30 5.35
CA PHE A 236 -2.27 2.72 4.01
C PHE A 236 -1.22 3.69 3.46
N VAL A 237 -0.73 3.43 2.24
CA VAL A 237 0.29 4.26 1.58
C VAL A 237 0.14 4.20 0.05
N GLY A 238 0.38 5.31 -0.65
CA GLY A 238 0.51 5.31 -2.11
C GLY A 238 1.89 4.80 -2.55
N ASP A 239 1.95 4.10 -3.67
CA ASP A 239 3.20 3.55 -4.17
C ASP A 239 4.06 4.57 -4.93
N HIS A 240 3.44 5.48 -5.68
CA HIS A 240 4.08 6.56 -6.45
C HIS A 240 3.04 7.56 -6.95
N PHE A 241 3.49 8.73 -7.44
CA PHE A 241 2.65 9.64 -8.22
C PHE A 241 2.33 9.03 -9.60
N PRO A 242 1.14 9.34 -10.18
CA PRO A 242 0.71 8.82 -11.47
C PRO A 242 1.59 9.33 -12.62
N PHE A 243 1.68 8.57 -13.71
CA PHE A 243 2.24 9.03 -14.96
C PHE A 243 1.11 9.48 -15.88
N PHE A 244 1.14 10.73 -16.31
CA PHE A 244 0.25 11.25 -17.35
C PHE A 244 0.96 11.26 -18.71
N THR A 245 0.21 11.04 -19.79
CA THR A 245 0.81 11.15 -21.11
C THR A 245 1.24 12.60 -21.40
N PRO A 246 2.32 12.81 -22.18
CA PRO A 246 2.87 14.15 -22.41
C PRO A 246 1.89 15.16 -23.04
N ASP A 247 0.86 14.67 -23.71
CA ASP A 247 -0.09 15.52 -24.47
C ASP A 247 -0.79 16.56 -23.57
N ASP A 248 -1.02 16.24 -22.29
CA ASP A 248 -1.68 17.13 -21.34
C ASP A 248 -0.70 18.00 -20.55
N ASP A 249 0.59 17.68 -20.55
CA ASP A 249 1.63 18.36 -19.76
C ASP A 249 1.19 18.70 -18.31
N VAL A 250 0.59 17.73 -17.65
CA VAL A 250 -0.02 17.93 -16.32
C VAL A 250 0.99 18.49 -15.34
N TYR A 251 2.15 17.86 -15.21
CA TYR A 251 3.16 18.28 -14.23
C TYR A 251 3.82 19.62 -14.57
N GLY A 252 4.02 19.94 -15.84
CA GLY A 252 4.48 21.27 -16.26
C GLY A 252 3.48 22.36 -15.89
N LYS A 253 2.19 22.14 -16.12
CA LYS A 253 1.11 23.06 -15.71
C LYS A 253 1.02 23.23 -14.18
N LEU A 254 1.44 22.20 -13.42
CA LEU A 254 1.51 22.24 -11.96
C LEU A 254 2.79 22.91 -11.43
N GLY A 255 3.69 23.30 -12.31
CA GLY A 255 4.93 23.97 -11.96
C GLY A 255 6.00 23.01 -11.39
N VAL A 256 5.92 21.72 -11.71
CA VAL A 256 6.96 20.76 -11.36
C VAL A 256 8.20 21.02 -12.23
N SER A 257 9.34 21.09 -11.59
CA SER A 257 10.65 21.36 -12.18
C SER A 257 11.74 20.61 -11.42
N ASP A 258 12.97 20.64 -11.90
CA ASP A 258 14.10 20.00 -11.21
C ASP A 258 14.28 20.50 -9.77
N SER A 259 13.93 21.76 -9.50
CA SER A 259 14.10 22.37 -8.17
C SER A 259 13.11 21.90 -7.11
N ASN A 260 11.96 21.33 -7.50
CA ASN A 260 10.93 20.83 -6.62
C ASN A 260 10.46 19.40 -6.95
N SER A 261 11.24 18.68 -7.74
CA SER A 261 10.94 17.30 -8.16
C SER A 261 10.77 16.32 -7.00
N ASN A 262 11.28 16.63 -5.80
CA ASN A 262 11.06 15.84 -4.61
C ASN A 262 9.56 15.72 -4.24
N LEU A 263 8.72 16.67 -4.63
CA LEU A 263 7.27 16.64 -4.36
C LEU A 263 6.62 15.39 -4.97
N ILE A 264 7.01 14.99 -6.18
CA ILE A 264 6.42 13.83 -6.87
C ILE A 264 6.98 12.48 -6.40
N TYR A 265 7.89 12.48 -5.44
CA TYR A 265 8.40 11.28 -4.75
C TYR A 265 7.93 11.22 -3.29
N THR A 266 7.21 12.25 -2.81
CA THR A 266 6.74 12.30 -1.43
C THR A 266 5.30 11.84 -1.35
N GLN A 267 5.06 10.72 -0.66
CA GLN A 267 3.73 10.18 -0.42
C GLN A 267 3.30 10.39 1.02
N LYS A 268 1.99 10.40 1.25
CA LYS A 268 1.40 10.31 2.59
C LYS A 268 1.15 8.85 2.93
N TYR A 269 1.34 8.50 4.20
CA TYR A 269 0.90 7.22 4.72
C TYR A 269 0.09 7.40 6.01
N ILE A 270 -0.81 6.46 6.27
CA ILE A 270 -1.61 6.41 7.51
C ILE A 270 -1.28 5.10 8.22
N ILE A 271 -1.09 5.18 9.55
CA ILE A 271 -1.16 4.03 10.45
C ILE A 271 -2.39 4.25 11.32
N TRP A 272 -3.31 3.30 11.29
CA TRP A 272 -4.56 3.35 12.01
C TRP A 272 -4.80 2.02 12.75
N ASN A 273 -5.49 2.04 13.88
CA ASN A 273 -5.93 0.84 14.56
C ASN A 273 -7.33 1.03 15.15
N ASN A 274 -8.00 -0.07 15.50
CA ASN A 274 -9.36 -0.05 16.06
C ASN A 274 -9.42 -0.20 17.58
N TYR A 275 -8.28 -0.23 18.29
CA TYR A 275 -8.26 -0.56 19.72
C TYR A 275 -7.56 0.47 20.62
N ASP A 276 -6.49 1.12 20.17
CA ASP A 276 -5.76 2.11 20.96
C ASP A 276 -5.24 3.27 20.09
N SER A 277 -5.85 4.44 20.23
CA SER A 277 -5.43 5.65 19.52
C SER A 277 -4.22 6.34 20.17
N SER A 278 -3.83 5.98 21.40
CA SER A 278 -2.72 6.63 22.11
C SER A 278 -1.37 6.31 21.51
N ILE A 279 -1.22 5.13 20.87
CA ILE A 279 0.00 4.71 20.17
C ILE A 279 0.29 5.58 18.94
N LEU A 280 -0.68 6.35 18.47
CA LEU A 280 -0.62 7.16 17.25
C LEU A 280 -0.13 8.59 17.51
N ASN A 281 0.16 8.97 18.77
CA ASN A 281 0.73 10.27 19.15
C ASN A 281 2.23 10.32 18.79
N ARG A 282 2.52 10.41 17.50
CA ARG A 282 3.88 10.50 16.96
C ARG A 282 4.06 11.81 16.21
N GLU A 283 5.28 12.33 16.25
CA GLU A 283 5.66 13.52 15.48
C GLU A 283 5.76 13.14 14.00
N ASP A 284 5.09 13.90 13.12
CA ASP A 284 5.21 13.73 11.67
C ASP A 284 6.67 14.00 11.25
N LYS A 285 7.32 12.96 10.72
CA LYS A 285 8.65 13.04 10.13
C LYS A 285 8.59 12.41 8.76
N THR A 286 9.20 13.07 7.79
CA THR A 286 9.39 12.44 6.48
C THR A 286 10.44 11.35 6.60
N ILE A 287 10.06 10.12 6.28
CA ILE A 287 10.92 8.94 6.29
C ILE A 287 11.05 8.36 4.87
N SER A 288 11.93 7.42 4.62
CA SER A 288 11.89 6.62 3.39
C SER A 288 10.86 5.49 3.53
N ALA A 289 10.24 5.07 2.43
CA ALA A 289 9.17 4.06 2.43
C ALA A 289 9.60 2.75 3.13
N PHE A 290 10.86 2.33 2.99
CA PHE A 290 11.36 1.13 3.63
C PHE A 290 11.40 1.20 5.17
N TYR A 291 11.22 2.37 5.78
CA TYR A 291 11.09 2.52 7.23
C TYR A 291 9.67 2.37 7.75
N ILE A 292 8.64 2.49 6.89
CA ILE A 292 7.23 2.41 7.34
C ILE A 292 6.94 1.14 8.16
N PRO A 293 7.42 -0.06 7.77
CA PRO A 293 7.13 -1.26 8.54
C PRO A 293 7.77 -1.31 9.94
N TYR A 294 8.68 -0.38 10.26
CA TYR A 294 9.32 -0.29 11.59
C TYR A 294 8.69 0.79 12.49
N VAL A 295 7.71 1.55 11.96
CA VAL A 295 7.01 2.58 12.73
C VAL A 295 5.94 1.99 13.61
#